data_ceaa4e8b420aaf340822705751e8552a
#
_entry.id   ceaa4e8b420aaf340822705751e8552a
#
_cell.length_a   1.000
_cell.length_b   1.000
_cell.length_c   1.000
_cell.angle_alpha   90.00
_cell.angle_beta   90.00
_cell.angle_gamma   90.00
#
_symmetry.space_group_name_H-M   'P 1'
#
loop_
_entity.id
_entity.type
_entity.pdbx_description
1 polymer ?
#
loop_
_entity_poly.entity_id
_entity_poly.type
_entity_poly.pdbx_seq_one_letter_code
_entity_poly.pdbx_strand_id
1 'polypeptide(L)'
;EWMTSVLKAADIQRVMLAKAEVMTQQGRPYSVFTPYKKAWLHTMAQRYAGWQPADDWAALAALQTQLPAAARAAPRLPALADLGFVRQALPLAGGEAAAQKQLGDFLPQLGQYHLKRDFPAQKSTSQLSVYLRFGLLSIRHLVQLARQADNEGAAAWLNELVWRDFYHQVLWHRPQLAQGHAFKPVYDQHANRAWAHWQENKEGERVGRPISYQELVKRTGVEFLPSLGM
;
A
#
# COMPACT_ATOMS: atom_id res chain seq x y z
N GLU A 1 -12.98 22.90 8.66
CA GLU A 1 -13.22 22.74 7.20
C GLU A 1 -11.92 22.65 6.40
N TRP A 2 -10.95 23.58 6.58
CA TRP A 2 -9.65 23.56 5.90
C TRP A 2 -8.88 22.25 6.13
N MET A 3 -8.76 21.79 7.37
CA MET A 3 -8.05 20.55 7.73
C MET A 3 -8.71 19.31 7.12
N THR A 4 -10.02 19.30 7.03
CA THR A 4 -10.78 18.22 6.36
C THR A 4 -10.55 18.21 4.85
N SER A 5 -10.38 19.39 4.23
CA SER A 5 -10.06 19.52 2.80
C SER A 5 -8.63 19.08 2.50
N VAL A 6 -7.66 19.42 3.36
CA VAL A 6 -6.27 19.00 3.24
C VAL A 6 -6.13 17.48 3.44
N LEU A 7 -6.85 16.90 4.41
CA LEU A 7 -6.86 15.45 4.62
C LEU A 7 -7.52 14.72 3.45
N LYS A 8 -8.59 15.26 2.86
CA LYS A 8 -9.19 14.72 1.63
C LYS A 8 -8.21 14.78 0.45
N ALA A 9 -7.48 15.87 0.29
CA ALA A 9 -6.45 15.99 -0.75
C ALA A 9 -5.30 14.99 -0.55
N ALA A 10 -4.83 14.80 0.69
CA ALA A 10 -3.81 13.82 1.02
C ALA A 10 -4.26 12.37 0.77
N ASP A 11 -5.52 12.06 1.01
CA ASP A 11 -6.11 10.75 0.68
C ASP A 11 -6.13 10.48 -0.84
N ILE A 12 -6.41 11.51 -1.66
CA ILE A 12 -6.40 11.41 -3.13
C ILE A 12 -5.01 11.12 -3.68
N GLN A 13 -3.94 11.56 -3.00
CA GLN A 13 -2.56 11.28 -3.43
C GLN A 13 -2.10 9.84 -3.12
N ARG A 14 -2.75 9.16 -2.20
CA ARG A 14 -2.38 7.79 -1.78
C ARG A 14 -2.97 6.68 -2.63
N VAL A 15 -4.03 6.95 -3.37
CA VAL A 15 -4.71 6.00 -4.25
C VAL A 15 -4.86 6.58 -5.65
N MET A 16 -4.92 5.72 -6.66
CA MET A 16 -5.16 6.15 -8.03
C MET A 16 -6.59 6.61 -8.22
N LEU A 17 -7.56 5.83 -7.73
CA LEU A 17 -9.00 6.12 -7.80
C LEU A 17 -9.57 6.32 -6.40
N ALA A 18 -10.42 7.34 -6.25
CA ALA A 18 -11.05 7.64 -4.97
C ALA A 18 -12.07 6.56 -4.55
N LYS A 19 -12.43 6.59 -3.28
CA LYS A 19 -13.18 5.55 -2.55
C LYS A 19 -14.51 5.12 -3.17
N ALA A 20 -15.20 6.02 -3.87
CA ALA A 20 -16.50 5.76 -4.49
C ALA A 20 -16.43 5.67 -6.04
N GLU A 21 -15.24 5.74 -6.61
CA GLU A 21 -15.09 5.71 -8.07
C GLU A 21 -15.14 4.30 -8.65
N VAL A 22 -14.87 3.28 -7.84
CA VAL A 22 -14.89 1.87 -8.26
C VAL A 22 -15.87 1.09 -7.40
N MET A 23 -17.12 1.09 -7.81
CA MET A 23 -18.23 0.43 -7.12
C MET A 23 -18.92 -0.56 -8.07
N THR A 24 -19.60 -1.55 -7.52
CA THR A 24 -20.47 -2.43 -8.29
C THR A 24 -21.65 -1.65 -8.87
N GLN A 25 -22.36 -2.21 -9.84
CA GLN A 25 -23.57 -1.61 -10.41
C GLN A 25 -24.65 -1.31 -9.36
N GLN A 26 -24.67 -2.05 -8.24
CA GLN A 26 -25.57 -1.83 -7.12
C GLN A 26 -25.04 -0.79 -6.11
N GLY A 27 -23.94 -0.08 -6.40
CA GLY A 27 -23.36 0.89 -5.49
C GLY A 27 -22.68 0.27 -4.26
N ARG A 28 -22.30 -1.01 -4.32
CA ARG A 28 -21.60 -1.70 -3.22
C ARG A 28 -20.10 -1.79 -3.50
N PRO A 29 -19.23 -1.77 -2.46
CA PRO A 29 -17.81 -2.00 -2.64
C PRO A 29 -17.54 -3.44 -3.12
N TYR A 30 -16.53 -3.60 -3.94
CA TYR A 30 -16.04 -4.93 -4.34
C TYR A 30 -15.41 -5.64 -3.15
N SER A 31 -15.68 -6.94 -3.02
CA SER A 31 -15.05 -7.85 -2.04
C SER A 31 -14.07 -8.84 -2.69
N VAL A 32 -14.03 -8.88 -4.03
CA VAL A 32 -13.18 -9.78 -4.82
C VAL A 32 -12.35 -8.94 -5.80
N PHE A 33 -11.08 -9.28 -5.91
CA PHE A 33 -10.11 -8.50 -6.69
C PHE A 33 -10.38 -8.50 -8.19
N THR A 34 -10.64 -9.66 -8.79
CA THR A 34 -10.76 -9.77 -10.25
C THR A 34 -11.82 -8.86 -10.86
N PRO A 35 -13.08 -8.82 -10.36
CA PRO A 35 -14.07 -7.88 -10.85
C PRO A 35 -13.72 -6.42 -10.50
N TYR A 36 -13.10 -6.17 -9.34
CA TYR A 36 -12.58 -4.85 -8.98
C TYR A 36 -11.57 -4.36 -9.99
N LYS A 37 -10.54 -5.16 -10.33
CA LYS A 37 -9.51 -4.81 -11.32
C LYS A 37 -10.10 -4.44 -12.66
N LYS A 38 -11.10 -5.20 -13.15
CA LYS A 38 -11.78 -4.90 -14.42
C LYS A 38 -12.45 -3.53 -14.39
N ALA A 39 -13.21 -3.24 -13.32
CA ALA A 39 -13.87 -1.96 -13.14
C ALA A 39 -12.85 -0.82 -12.96
N TRP A 40 -11.77 -1.05 -12.20
CA TRP A 40 -10.68 -0.09 -11.99
C TRP A 40 -10.01 0.31 -13.30
N LEU A 41 -9.62 -0.66 -14.13
CA LEU A 41 -8.99 -0.42 -15.44
C LEU A 41 -9.93 0.36 -16.38
N HIS A 42 -11.22 0.05 -16.36
CA HIS A 42 -12.23 0.75 -17.15
C HIS A 42 -12.36 2.21 -16.70
N THR A 43 -12.56 2.44 -15.41
CA THR A 43 -12.68 3.79 -14.83
C THR A 43 -11.42 4.62 -15.08
N MET A 44 -10.24 4.01 -14.92
CA MET A 44 -8.97 4.64 -15.16
C MET A 44 -8.81 5.06 -16.64
N ALA A 45 -9.18 4.18 -17.58
CA ALA A 45 -9.12 4.49 -19.01
C ALA A 45 -10.05 5.64 -19.39
N GLN A 46 -11.22 5.73 -18.80
CA GLN A 46 -12.18 6.81 -19.09
C GLN A 46 -11.76 8.16 -18.49
N ARG A 47 -11.32 8.18 -17.23
CA ARG A 47 -11.09 9.43 -16.48
C ARG A 47 -9.67 9.98 -16.61
N TYR A 48 -8.70 9.13 -16.89
CA TYR A 48 -7.28 9.48 -16.87
C TYR A 48 -6.55 9.18 -18.19
N ALA A 49 -7.29 9.02 -19.30
CA ALA A 49 -6.70 8.73 -20.62
C ALA A 49 -5.67 9.77 -21.06
N GLY A 50 -5.89 11.04 -20.74
CA GLY A 50 -5.00 12.15 -21.08
C GLY A 50 -4.34 12.81 -19.86
N TRP A 51 -4.36 12.16 -18.69
CA TRP A 51 -3.79 12.77 -17.49
C TRP A 51 -2.26 12.89 -17.63
N GLN A 52 -1.77 14.11 -17.41
CA GLN A 52 -0.35 14.43 -17.27
C GLN A 52 -0.12 14.99 -15.87
N PRO A 53 1.04 14.73 -15.23
CA PRO A 53 1.42 15.44 -14.01
C PRO A 53 1.35 16.94 -14.26
N ALA A 54 0.73 17.68 -13.36
CA ALA A 54 0.79 19.12 -13.41
C ALA A 54 2.15 19.55 -12.84
N ASP A 55 3.08 19.93 -13.71
CA ASP A 55 4.38 20.47 -13.33
C ASP A 55 4.29 22.00 -13.22
N ASP A 56 3.29 22.51 -12.50
CA ASP A 56 3.11 23.96 -12.32
C ASP A 56 3.90 24.49 -11.11
N TRP A 57 5.21 24.24 -11.15
CA TRP A 57 6.15 24.76 -10.15
C TRP A 57 6.19 26.30 -10.14
N ALA A 58 5.90 26.97 -11.26
CA ALA A 58 5.83 28.41 -11.34
C ALA A 58 4.67 28.98 -10.52
N ALA A 59 3.47 28.35 -10.60
CA ALA A 59 2.33 28.73 -9.77
C ALA A 59 2.60 28.50 -8.29
N LEU A 60 3.26 27.39 -7.92
CA LEU A 60 3.66 27.11 -6.53
C LEU A 60 4.69 28.13 -6.02
N ALA A 61 5.68 28.51 -6.83
CA ALA A 61 6.66 29.53 -6.48
C ALA A 61 5.98 30.90 -6.27
N ALA A 62 5.02 31.27 -7.12
CA ALA A 62 4.24 32.49 -6.97
C ALA A 62 3.42 32.52 -5.68
N LEU A 63 2.84 31.37 -5.29
CA LEU A 63 2.13 31.24 -4.00
C LEU A 63 3.09 31.39 -2.81
N GLN A 64 4.31 30.88 -2.91
CA GLN A 64 5.32 31.00 -1.85
C GLN A 64 5.69 32.46 -1.56
N THR A 65 5.73 33.32 -2.57
CA THR A 65 6.01 34.76 -2.41
C THR A 65 4.91 35.52 -1.70
N GLN A 66 3.67 35.01 -1.72
CA GLN A 66 2.50 35.60 -1.08
C GLN A 66 2.34 35.19 0.40
N LEU A 67 3.14 34.24 0.89
CA LEU A 67 3.05 33.83 2.29
C LEU A 67 3.52 34.95 3.22
N PRO A 68 2.84 35.15 4.38
CA PRO A 68 3.32 36.07 5.42
C PRO A 68 4.75 35.75 5.83
N ALA A 69 5.53 36.78 6.22
CA ALA A 69 6.92 36.60 6.62
C ALA A 69 7.11 35.56 7.75
N ALA A 70 6.17 35.51 8.70
CA ALA A 70 6.16 34.50 9.76
C ALA A 70 5.98 33.06 9.25
N ALA A 71 5.27 32.87 8.14
CA ALA A 71 5.10 31.54 7.51
C ALA A 71 6.29 31.16 6.60
N ARG A 72 7.05 32.16 6.13
CA ARG A 72 8.30 31.95 5.38
C ARG A 72 9.47 31.58 6.27
N ALA A 73 9.49 32.08 7.51
CA ALA A 73 10.44 31.64 8.54
C ALA A 73 10.02 30.24 9.01
N ALA A 74 10.31 29.22 8.21
CA ALA A 74 10.01 27.85 8.58
C ALA A 74 10.67 27.52 9.93
N PRO A 75 9.92 27.11 10.94
CA PRO A 75 10.51 26.67 12.19
C PRO A 75 11.44 25.48 11.88
N ARG A 76 12.59 25.44 12.55
CA ARG A 76 13.50 24.31 12.44
C ARG A 76 12.73 23.04 12.78
N LEU A 77 12.74 22.07 11.86
CA LEU A 77 12.17 20.76 12.14
C LEU A 77 12.93 20.13 13.33
N PRO A 78 12.23 19.61 14.34
CA PRO A 78 12.87 18.94 15.46
C PRO A 78 13.69 17.75 14.96
N ALA A 79 14.87 17.53 15.50
CA ALA A 79 15.63 16.32 15.26
C ALA A 79 14.96 15.13 15.96
N LEU A 80 15.22 13.90 15.51
CA LEU A 80 14.69 12.71 16.18
C LEU A 80 15.06 12.63 17.65
N ALA A 81 16.26 13.11 18.01
CA ALA A 81 16.71 13.18 19.40
C ALA A 81 15.87 14.15 20.25
N ASP A 82 15.42 15.27 19.66
CA ASP A 82 14.56 16.26 20.35
C ASP A 82 13.17 15.65 20.65
N LEU A 83 12.77 14.61 19.90
CA LEU A 83 11.53 13.86 20.09
C LEU A 83 11.72 12.57 20.92
N GLY A 84 12.92 12.34 21.50
CA GLY A 84 13.22 11.17 22.32
C GLY A 84 13.52 9.89 21.53
N PHE A 85 13.76 9.97 20.20
CA PHE A 85 14.09 8.81 19.40
C PHE A 85 15.59 8.70 19.16
N VAL A 86 16.12 7.48 19.29
CA VAL A 86 17.48 7.16 18.90
C VAL A 86 17.51 6.89 17.41
N ARG A 87 18.44 7.55 16.68
CA ARG A 87 18.63 7.31 15.26
C ARG A 87 19.17 5.91 15.03
N GLN A 88 18.43 5.11 14.26
CA GLN A 88 18.86 3.78 13.83
C GLN A 88 19.21 3.79 12.33
N ALA A 89 20.14 2.92 11.93
CA ALA A 89 20.41 2.67 10.52
C ALA A 89 19.18 1.97 9.89
N LEU A 90 18.64 2.57 8.83
CA LEU A 90 17.52 2.00 8.10
C LEU A 90 18.03 1.29 6.83
N PRO A 91 17.39 0.18 6.43
CA PRO A 91 17.78 -0.55 5.22
C PRO A 91 17.51 0.24 3.92
N LEU A 92 16.64 1.25 3.98
CA LEU A 92 16.30 2.13 2.87
C LEU A 92 16.57 3.59 3.28
N ALA A 93 17.16 4.35 2.38
CA ALA A 93 17.34 5.78 2.58
C ALA A 93 15.96 6.49 2.52
N GLY A 94 15.78 7.53 3.34
CA GLY A 94 14.57 8.33 3.38
C GLY A 94 14.60 9.50 2.39
N GLY A 95 13.43 10.11 2.17
CA GLY A 95 13.27 11.30 1.36
C GLY A 95 12.95 11.04 -0.12
N GLU A 96 12.54 12.12 -0.80
CA GLU A 96 12.06 12.05 -2.19
C GLU A 96 13.19 11.66 -3.15
N ALA A 97 14.40 12.22 -2.98
CA ALA A 97 15.56 11.88 -3.81
C ALA A 97 15.91 10.37 -3.75
N ALA A 98 15.80 9.77 -2.57
CA ALA A 98 16.00 8.33 -2.40
C ALA A 98 14.88 7.52 -3.07
N ALA A 99 13.64 8.00 -2.99
CA ALA A 99 12.49 7.38 -3.64
C ALA A 99 12.63 7.39 -5.17
N GLN A 100 13.04 8.53 -5.74
CA GLN A 100 13.30 8.68 -7.18
C GLN A 100 14.46 7.80 -7.63
N LYS A 101 15.54 7.73 -6.85
CA LYS A 101 16.66 6.84 -7.13
C LYS A 101 16.19 5.37 -7.14
N GLN A 102 15.44 4.95 -6.14
CA GLN A 102 14.92 3.57 -6.04
C GLN A 102 14.01 3.22 -7.23
N LEU A 103 13.18 4.17 -7.67
CA LEU A 103 12.38 4.01 -8.87
C LEU A 103 13.26 3.87 -10.12
N GLY A 104 14.25 4.75 -10.28
CA GLY A 104 15.20 4.71 -11.39
C GLY A 104 15.99 3.40 -11.46
N ASP A 105 16.41 2.87 -10.32
CA ASP A 105 17.13 1.59 -10.23
C ASP A 105 16.22 0.39 -10.59
N PHE A 106 14.91 0.50 -10.38
CA PHE A 106 13.94 -0.56 -10.68
C PHE A 106 13.48 -0.58 -12.14
N LEU A 107 13.26 0.57 -12.76
CA LEU A 107 12.66 0.66 -14.11
C LEU A 107 13.38 -0.17 -15.20
N PRO A 108 14.72 -0.27 -15.24
CA PRO A 108 15.41 -1.14 -16.21
C PRO A 108 15.07 -2.62 -16.07
N GLN A 109 14.63 -3.06 -14.87
CA GLN A 109 14.31 -4.46 -14.58
C GLN A 109 12.81 -4.76 -14.76
N LEU A 110 11.99 -3.74 -15.02
CA LEU A 110 10.54 -3.82 -15.07
C LEU A 110 10.05 -4.89 -16.05
N GLY A 111 10.65 -5.02 -17.21
CA GLY A 111 10.26 -6.02 -18.22
C GLY A 111 10.36 -7.47 -17.76
N GLN A 112 11.23 -7.76 -16.78
CA GLN A 112 11.42 -9.10 -16.21
C GLN A 112 10.69 -9.30 -14.88
N TYR A 113 9.95 -8.31 -14.40
CA TYR A 113 9.30 -8.34 -13.10
C TYR A 113 8.41 -9.57 -12.92
N HIS A 114 7.59 -9.92 -13.89
CA HIS A 114 6.68 -11.07 -13.84
C HIS A 114 7.39 -12.42 -13.68
N LEU A 115 8.63 -12.54 -14.16
CA LEU A 115 9.44 -13.77 -14.05
C LEU A 115 10.20 -13.89 -12.74
N LYS A 116 10.56 -12.76 -12.14
CA LYS A 116 11.53 -12.72 -11.02
C LYS A 116 10.92 -12.39 -9.67
N ARG A 117 9.73 -11.77 -9.64
CA ARG A 117 9.10 -11.22 -8.42
C ARG A 117 8.88 -12.27 -7.32
N ASP A 118 8.68 -13.53 -7.71
CA ASP A 118 8.35 -14.61 -6.78
C ASP A 118 9.61 -15.29 -6.17
N PHE A 119 10.80 -14.82 -6.53
CA PHE A 119 12.07 -15.31 -6.01
C PHE A 119 12.67 -14.34 -4.99
N PRO A 120 12.48 -14.53 -3.66
CA PRO A 120 12.94 -13.60 -2.63
C PRO A 120 14.45 -13.34 -2.62
N ALA A 121 15.26 -14.32 -3.06
CA ALA A 121 16.71 -14.18 -3.17
C ALA A 121 17.14 -13.20 -4.28
N GLN A 122 16.27 -12.86 -5.20
CA GLN A 122 16.55 -11.93 -6.29
C GLN A 122 16.07 -10.52 -5.92
N LYS A 123 16.88 -9.51 -6.15
CA LYS A 123 16.51 -8.10 -5.97
C LYS A 123 15.67 -7.62 -7.15
N SER A 124 14.49 -8.18 -7.33
CA SER A 124 13.63 -7.98 -8.50
C SER A 124 12.33 -7.24 -8.23
N THR A 125 12.05 -6.93 -6.96
CA THR A 125 10.89 -6.11 -6.59
C THR A 125 11.25 -4.64 -6.52
N SER A 126 10.25 -3.76 -6.72
CA SER A 126 10.48 -2.31 -6.75
C SER A 126 10.90 -1.72 -5.40
N GLN A 127 10.52 -2.36 -4.29
CA GLN A 127 10.70 -1.88 -2.90
C GLN A 127 10.13 -0.46 -2.66
N LEU A 128 9.15 -0.04 -3.45
CA LEU A 128 8.56 1.31 -3.38
C LEU A 128 7.46 1.47 -2.34
N SER A 129 7.07 0.40 -1.65
CA SER A 129 5.95 0.40 -0.70
C SER A 129 6.12 1.43 0.42
N VAL A 130 7.34 1.57 0.95
CA VAL A 130 7.67 2.56 1.98
C VAL A 130 7.48 3.99 1.45
N TYR A 131 8.03 4.27 0.28
CA TYR A 131 7.94 5.60 -0.34
C TYR A 131 6.50 5.98 -0.72
N LEU A 132 5.72 5.01 -1.22
CA LEU A 132 4.28 5.20 -1.47
C LEU A 132 3.49 5.41 -0.17
N ARG A 133 3.89 4.74 0.93
CA ARG A 133 3.27 4.92 2.24
C ARG A 133 3.38 6.36 2.73
N PHE A 134 4.53 6.99 2.52
CA PHE A 134 4.80 8.36 2.96
C PHE A 134 4.50 9.43 1.89
N GLY A 135 3.97 9.03 0.72
CA GLY A 135 3.63 9.96 -0.36
C GLY A 135 4.84 10.60 -1.05
N LEU A 136 6.02 9.97 -0.97
CA LEU A 136 7.26 10.44 -1.61
C LEU A 136 7.30 10.12 -3.11
N LEU A 137 6.37 9.30 -3.60
CA LEU A 137 6.14 9.02 -5.01
C LEU A 137 4.64 9.10 -5.31
N SER A 138 4.31 9.67 -6.45
CA SER A 138 2.93 9.69 -6.94
C SER A 138 2.53 8.33 -7.51
N ILE A 139 1.49 7.71 -6.95
CA ILE A 139 0.91 6.47 -7.47
C ILE A 139 0.45 6.63 -8.92
N ARG A 140 -0.03 7.82 -9.29
CA ARG A 140 -0.48 8.12 -10.66
C ARG A 140 0.67 8.11 -11.64
N HIS A 141 1.82 8.65 -11.24
CA HIS A 141 3.04 8.60 -12.05
C HIS A 141 3.50 7.16 -12.27
N LEU A 142 3.49 6.31 -11.22
CA LEU A 142 3.87 4.90 -11.35
C LEU A 142 2.92 4.13 -12.27
N VAL A 143 1.62 4.37 -12.18
CA VAL A 143 0.61 3.77 -13.09
C VAL A 143 0.87 4.21 -14.54
N GLN A 144 1.22 5.48 -14.77
CA GLN A 144 1.56 5.99 -16.09
C GLN A 144 2.81 5.31 -16.65
N LEU A 145 3.88 5.20 -15.86
CA LEU A 145 5.11 4.48 -16.26
C LEU A 145 4.84 3.03 -16.62
N ALA A 146 4.04 2.32 -15.81
CA ALA A 146 3.68 0.93 -16.09
C ALA A 146 2.91 0.79 -17.40
N ARG A 147 2.02 1.75 -17.72
CA ARG A 147 1.25 1.74 -18.97
C ARG A 147 2.10 2.07 -20.18
N GLN A 148 3.04 3.00 -20.05
CA GLN A 148 3.94 3.41 -21.14
C GLN A 148 4.93 2.30 -21.51
N ALA A 149 5.35 1.47 -20.56
CA ALA A 149 6.29 0.39 -20.79
C ALA A 149 5.69 -0.77 -21.63
N ASP A 150 4.37 -0.96 -21.62
CA ASP A 150 3.56 -1.88 -22.44
C ASP A 150 4.18 -3.26 -22.67
N ASN A 151 4.58 -3.92 -21.58
CA ASN A 151 5.14 -5.27 -21.59
C ASN A 151 4.58 -6.10 -20.42
N GLU A 152 4.82 -7.43 -20.44
CA GLU A 152 4.29 -8.35 -19.43
C GLU A 152 4.75 -8.02 -17.99
N GLY A 153 6.00 -7.62 -17.84
CA GLY A 153 6.53 -7.21 -16.53
C GLY A 153 5.82 -5.97 -15.99
N ALA A 154 5.61 -4.97 -16.86
CA ALA A 154 4.87 -3.76 -16.50
C ALA A 154 3.39 -4.07 -16.19
N ALA A 155 2.75 -4.95 -16.96
CA ALA A 155 1.39 -5.38 -16.67
C ALA A 155 1.26 -6.11 -15.33
N ALA A 156 2.23 -6.95 -14.98
CA ALA A 156 2.31 -7.61 -13.69
C ALA A 156 2.54 -6.59 -12.55
N TRP A 157 3.42 -5.62 -12.75
CA TRP A 157 3.66 -4.57 -11.76
C TRP A 157 2.45 -3.63 -11.59
N LEU A 158 1.79 -3.23 -12.68
CA LEU A 158 0.54 -2.49 -12.61
C LEU A 158 -0.52 -3.23 -11.80
N ASN A 159 -0.59 -4.55 -11.93
CA ASN A 159 -1.49 -5.37 -11.13
C ASN A 159 -1.24 -5.23 -9.62
N GLU A 160 0.00 -5.11 -9.18
CA GLU A 160 0.33 -4.87 -7.75
C GLU A 160 -0.09 -3.48 -7.28
N LEU A 161 0.00 -2.47 -8.16
CA LEU A 161 -0.51 -1.12 -7.86
C LEU A 161 -2.04 -1.13 -7.73
N VAL A 162 -2.74 -1.91 -8.56
CA VAL A 162 -4.20 -2.09 -8.44
C VAL A 162 -4.57 -2.87 -7.17
N TRP A 163 -3.78 -3.90 -6.79
CA TRP A 163 -3.95 -4.60 -5.51
C TRP A 163 -3.85 -3.64 -4.32
N ARG A 164 -2.89 -2.73 -4.37
CA ARG A 164 -2.74 -1.72 -3.32
C ARG A 164 -3.99 -0.83 -3.21
N ASP A 165 -4.52 -0.35 -4.33
CA ASP A 165 -5.76 0.44 -4.35
C ASP A 165 -6.95 -0.38 -3.82
N PHE A 166 -7.06 -1.65 -4.22
CA PHE A 166 -8.11 -2.55 -3.74
C PHE A 166 -8.10 -2.68 -2.21
N TYR A 167 -6.94 -2.89 -1.60
CA TYR A 167 -6.85 -2.99 -0.15
C TYR A 167 -7.15 -1.66 0.56
N HIS A 168 -6.79 -0.53 -0.02
CA HIS A 168 -7.22 0.78 0.48
C HIS A 168 -8.75 0.92 0.44
N GLN A 169 -9.41 0.49 -0.64
CA GLN A 169 -10.86 0.47 -0.75
C GLN A 169 -11.51 -0.46 0.29
N VAL A 170 -10.95 -1.66 0.45
CA VAL A 170 -11.43 -2.64 1.46
C VAL A 170 -11.36 -2.03 2.86
N LEU A 171 -10.23 -1.46 3.26
CA LEU A 171 -10.07 -0.82 4.57
C LEU A 171 -10.98 0.38 4.75
N TRP A 172 -11.17 1.17 3.69
CA TRP A 172 -12.06 2.32 3.74
C TRP A 172 -13.53 1.93 3.99
N HIS A 173 -14.02 0.94 3.27
CA HIS A 173 -15.41 0.48 3.41
C HIS A 173 -15.64 -0.44 4.61
N ARG A 174 -14.57 -0.91 5.25
CA ARG A 174 -14.59 -1.83 6.38
C ARG A 174 -13.57 -1.44 7.43
N PRO A 175 -13.73 -0.27 8.10
CA PRO A 175 -12.74 0.26 9.05
C PRO A 175 -12.50 -0.66 10.25
N GLN A 176 -13.44 -1.56 10.57
CA GLN A 176 -13.29 -2.56 11.63
C GLN A 176 -12.09 -3.51 11.40
N LEU A 177 -11.67 -3.70 10.14
CA LEU A 177 -10.47 -4.50 9.84
C LEU A 177 -9.19 -3.90 10.43
N ALA A 178 -9.12 -2.58 10.52
CA ALA A 178 -8.00 -1.89 11.16
C ALA A 178 -7.97 -2.10 12.69
N GLN A 179 -9.08 -2.56 13.27
CA GLN A 179 -9.20 -2.90 14.69
C GLN A 179 -8.95 -4.39 14.96
N GLY A 180 -8.58 -5.17 13.93
CA GLY A 180 -8.27 -6.59 14.04
C GLY A 180 -9.46 -7.53 13.81
N HIS A 181 -10.64 -7.00 13.43
CA HIS A 181 -11.77 -7.86 13.07
C HIS A 181 -11.54 -8.57 11.73
N ALA A 182 -12.10 -9.78 11.61
CA ALA A 182 -11.99 -10.53 10.37
C ALA A 182 -12.81 -9.92 9.23
N PHE A 183 -12.35 -10.14 7.99
CA PHE A 183 -13.08 -9.70 6.79
C PHE A 183 -14.49 -10.31 6.69
N LYS A 184 -14.64 -11.58 7.10
CA LYS A 184 -15.92 -12.24 7.31
C LYS A 184 -16.09 -12.49 8.80
N PRO A 185 -17.15 -11.98 9.44
CA PRO A 185 -17.34 -12.08 10.90
C PRO A 185 -17.31 -13.52 11.44
N VAL A 186 -17.65 -14.50 10.61
CA VAL A 186 -17.58 -15.92 11.01
C VAL A 186 -16.15 -16.34 11.40
N TYR A 187 -15.12 -15.69 10.87
CA TYR A 187 -13.74 -16.00 11.19
C TYR A 187 -13.25 -15.36 12.49
N ASP A 188 -13.92 -14.34 13.02
CA ASP A 188 -13.57 -13.74 14.31
C ASP A 188 -13.60 -14.78 15.44
N GLN A 189 -14.57 -15.70 15.42
CA GLN A 189 -14.66 -16.76 16.41
C GLN A 189 -13.50 -17.76 16.32
N HIS A 190 -13.01 -18.05 15.11
CA HIS A 190 -11.89 -18.97 14.89
C HIS A 190 -10.55 -18.30 15.21
N ALA A 191 -10.36 -17.05 14.81
CA ALA A 191 -9.14 -16.30 15.08
C ALA A 191 -8.91 -16.14 16.60
N ASN A 192 -9.98 -15.84 17.36
CA ASN A 192 -9.89 -15.70 18.81
C ASN A 192 -9.47 -16.99 19.50
N ARG A 193 -9.97 -18.16 19.06
CA ARG A 193 -9.57 -19.46 19.62
C ARG A 193 -8.11 -19.79 19.32
N ALA A 194 -7.69 -19.59 18.07
CA ALA A 194 -6.30 -19.84 17.67
C ALA A 194 -5.32 -18.90 18.38
N TRP A 195 -5.69 -17.63 18.57
CA TRP A 195 -4.88 -16.65 19.27
C TRP A 195 -4.79 -16.92 20.77
N ALA A 196 -5.89 -17.25 21.44
CA ALA A 196 -5.90 -17.64 22.85
C ALA A 196 -5.02 -18.87 23.10
N HIS A 197 -5.14 -19.90 22.26
CA HIS A 197 -4.32 -21.10 22.34
C HIS A 197 -2.83 -20.81 22.07
N TRP A 198 -2.52 -19.90 21.16
CA TRP A 198 -1.15 -19.44 20.90
C TRP A 198 -0.58 -18.65 22.09
N GLN A 199 -1.38 -17.83 22.77
CA GLN A 199 -0.95 -17.12 23.98
C GLN A 199 -0.72 -18.08 25.15
N GLU A 200 -1.60 -19.04 25.38
CA GLU A 200 -1.44 -20.06 26.41
C GLU A 200 -0.14 -20.86 26.22
N ASN A 201 0.17 -21.26 24.98
CA ASN A 201 1.43 -21.95 24.67
C ASN A 201 2.67 -21.06 24.82
N LYS A 202 2.53 -19.74 24.72
CA LYS A 202 3.64 -18.77 24.86
C LYS A 202 4.07 -18.62 26.33
N GLU A 203 3.15 -18.82 27.27
CA GLU A 203 3.44 -18.77 28.71
C GLU A 203 3.96 -20.09 29.27
N GLY A 204 3.72 -21.21 28.60
CA GLY A 204 4.05 -22.58 29.09
C GLY A 204 5.24 -23.27 28.43
N GLU A 205 5.63 -22.92 27.22
CA GLU A 205 6.74 -23.56 26.50
C GLU A 205 7.74 -22.56 25.92
N ARG A 206 9.02 -22.85 26.09
CA ARG A 206 10.12 -22.11 25.47
C ARG A 206 9.85 -21.91 23.98
N VAL A 207 9.72 -20.65 23.58
CA VAL A 207 9.65 -20.20 22.20
C VAL A 207 10.84 -20.79 21.43
N GLY A 208 10.64 -21.85 20.65
CA GLY A 208 11.75 -22.50 19.96
C GLY A 208 11.41 -23.29 18.72
N ARG A 209 10.15 -23.61 18.48
CA ARG A 209 9.75 -24.30 17.24
C ARG A 209 8.50 -23.69 16.64
N PRO A 210 8.51 -23.25 15.38
CA PRO A 210 7.29 -22.95 14.67
C PRO A 210 6.43 -24.23 14.67
N ILE A 211 5.20 -24.14 15.19
CA ILE A 211 4.24 -25.21 15.13
C ILE A 211 3.90 -25.43 13.66
N SER A 212 4.04 -26.67 13.18
CA SER A 212 3.64 -26.99 11.81
C SER A 212 2.15 -26.77 11.63
N TYR A 213 1.71 -26.46 10.41
CA TYR A 213 0.29 -26.30 10.10
C TYR A 213 -0.54 -27.54 10.53
N GLN A 214 -0.01 -28.73 10.29
CA GLN A 214 -0.66 -29.98 10.70
C GLN A 214 -0.80 -30.10 12.23
N GLU A 215 0.20 -29.67 12.97
CA GLU A 215 0.13 -29.66 14.43
C GLU A 215 -0.84 -28.61 14.96
N LEU A 216 -0.92 -27.43 14.30
CA LEU A 216 -1.89 -26.40 14.61
C LEU A 216 -3.33 -26.89 14.37
N VAL A 217 -3.60 -27.52 13.22
CA VAL A 217 -4.91 -28.12 12.90
C VAL A 217 -5.26 -29.21 13.91
N LYS A 218 -4.31 -30.09 14.25
CA LYS A 218 -4.52 -31.17 15.24
C LYS A 218 -4.88 -30.63 16.62
N ARG A 219 -4.22 -29.57 17.07
CA ARG A 219 -4.45 -28.95 18.39
C ARG A 219 -5.70 -28.09 18.45
N THR A 220 -6.03 -27.38 17.38
CA THR A 220 -7.17 -26.43 17.36
C THR A 220 -8.43 -27.02 16.77
N GLY A 221 -8.34 -28.13 16.03
CA GLY A 221 -9.46 -28.71 15.27
C GLY A 221 -9.95 -27.80 14.13
N VAL A 222 -9.20 -26.75 13.78
CA VAL A 222 -9.60 -25.75 12.79
C VAL A 222 -8.72 -25.90 11.55
N GLU A 223 -9.31 -26.28 10.45
CA GLU A 223 -8.67 -26.27 9.13
C GLU A 223 -8.71 -24.85 8.54
N PHE A 224 -7.55 -24.18 8.49
CA PHE A 224 -7.46 -22.76 8.05
C PHE A 224 -7.39 -22.58 6.54
N LEU A 225 -7.04 -23.62 5.80
CA LEU A 225 -6.99 -23.58 4.34
C LEU A 225 -7.58 -24.87 3.79
N PRO A 226 -8.47 -24.82 2.80
CA PRO A 226 -8.68 -25.97 1.95
C PRO A 226 -7.32 -26.30 1.31
N SER A 227 -6.95 -27.56 1.35
CA SER A 227 -5.77 -28.07 0.64
C SER A 227 -5.77 -27.48 -0.78
N LEU A 228 -4.92 -26.49 -1.02
CA LEU A 228 -4.56 -26.12 -2.36
C LEU A 228 -3.82 -27.35 -2.89
N GLY A 229 -4.55 -28.18 -3.63
CA GLY A 229 -3.95 -29.27 -4.37
C GLY A 229 -2.83 -28.70 -5.24
N MET A 230 -1.61 -29.14 -4.97
CA MET A 230 -0.50 -29.02 -5.92
C MET A 230 -0.77 -29.92 -7.10
#